data_e3366f6717a4c5a294999ea472c2ddd3
#
_entry.id   e3366f6717a4c5a294999ea472c2ddd3
#
_cell.length_a   1.000
_cell.length_b   1.000
_cell.length_c   1.000
_cell.angle_alpha   90.00
_cell.angle_beta   90.00
_cell.angle_gamma   90.00
#
_symmetry.space_group_name_H-M   'P 1'
#
loop_
_entity.id
_entity.type
_entity.pdbx_description
1 polymer ?
#
loop_
_entity_poly.entity_id
_entity_poly.type
_entity_poly.pdbx_seq_one_letter_code
_entity_poly.pdbx_strand_id
1 'polypeptide(L)'
;MIKFIIRAKKNPLKRDQVKFYPQMAPGVPVMLRTIVGRIEKRSGVSSASVKAVLDALQYEILQTLADGNSVRLGDLGSFRLTMHGEGASTAKEAKEKGANLIKRVSVRFTKSSTMHMTLDKHNLIFGTQDDIRNAK
;
A
#
# COMPACT_ATOMS: atom_id res chain seq x y z
N MET A 1 -0.58 -0.54 19.01
CA MET A 1 -0.19 -1.96 19.14
C MET A 1 -0.73 -2.74 17.95
N ILE A 2 0.15 -3.48 17.29
CA ILE A 2 -0.23 -4.36 16.20
C ILE A 2 -0.63 -5.71 16.76
N LYS A 3 -1.85 -6.14 16.47
CA LYS A 3 -2.35 -7.45 16.89
C LYS A 3 -1.97 -8.51 15.87
N PHE A 4 -1.51 -9.65 16.34
CA PHE A 4 -1.23 -10.78 15.48
C PHE A 4 -1.84 -12.08 16.02
N ILE A 5 -2.01 -13.03 15.14
CA ILE A 5 -2.48 -14.39 15.40
C ILE A 5 -1.44 -15.37 14.93
N ILE A 6 -1.39 -16.54 15.56
CA ILE A 6 -0.50 -17.62 15.12
C ILE A 6 -1.29 -18.55 14.21
N ARG A 7 -0.76 -18.80 13.03
CA ARG A 7 -1.35 -19.75 12.07
C ARG A 7 -0.38 -20.83 11.66
N ALA A 8 -0.90 -22.04 11.56
CA ALA A 8 -0.19 -23.18 11.02
C ALA A 8 -0.13 -23.10 9.49
N LYS A 9 1.05 -23.34 8.93
CA LYS A 9 1.24 -23.49 7.48
C LYS A 9 1.98 -24.78 7.19
N LYS A 10 1.44 -25.55 6.26
CA LYS A 10 2.09 -26.76 5.75
C LYS A 10 3.16 -26.37 4.72
N ASN A 11 4.30 -27.08 4.80
CA ASN A 11 5.32 -26.93 3.77
C ASN A 11 4.83 -27.63 2.48
N PRO A 12 4.73 -26.92 1.34
CA PRO A 12 4.27 -27.53 0.08
C PRO A 12 5.17 -28.64 -0.43
N LEU A 13 6.46 -28.63 -0.06
CA LEU A 13 7.44 -29.65 -0.46
C LEU A 13 7.51 -30.85 0.50
N LYS A 14 7.15 -30.65 1.78
CA LYS A 14 7.14 -31.69 2.82
C LYS A 14 5.85 -31.54 3.62
N ARG A 15 4.80 -32.25 3.18
CA ARG A 15 3.45 -32.16 3.78
C ARG A 15 3.38 -32.54 5.26
N ASP A 16 4.38 -33.26 5.76
CA ASP A 16 4.45 -33.69 7.16
C ASP A 16 5.02 -32.62 8.10
N GLN A 17 5.59 -31.53 7.54
CA GLN A 17 6.12 -30.43 8.33
C GLN A 17 5.10 -29.29 8.41
N VAL A 18 4.59 -29.08 9.61
CA VAL A 18 3.73 -27.97 9.96
C VAL A 18 4.53 -27.01 10.83
N LYS A 19 4.61 -25.74 10.40
CA LYS A 19 5.20 -24.67 11.20
C LYS A 19 4.14 -23.61 11.51
N PHE A 20 4.33 -22.94 12.63
CA PHE A 20 3.42 -21.89 13.10
C PHE A 20 4.06 -20.53 12.86
N TYR A 21 3.32 -19.64 12.22
CA TYR A 21 3.80 -18.31 11.84
C TYR A 21 2.90 -17.21 12.41
N PRO A 22 3.48 -16.08 12.83
CA PRO A 22 2.69 -14.90 13.16
C PRO A 22 2.12 -14.31 11.88
N GLN A 23 0.86 -13.91 11.95
CA GLN A 23 0.15 -13.22 10.88
C GLN A 23 -0.62 -12.05 11.49
N MET A 24 -0.64 -10.91 10.80
CA MET A 24 -1.45 -9.79 11.26
C MET A 24 -2.90 -10.20 11.45
N ALA A 25 -3.47 -9.86 12.61
CA ALA A 25 -4.90 -9.99 12.82
C ALA A 25 -5.66 -9.03 11.89
N PRO A 26 -6.86 -9.40 11.40
CA PRO A 26 -7.68 -8.50 10.61
C PRO A 26 -7.96 -7.20 11.36
N GLY A 27 -7.72 -6.07 10.70
CA GLY A 27 -8.02 -4.74 11.22
C GLY A 27 -9.26 -4.16 10.55
N VAL A 28 -9.75 -3.06 11.11
CA VAL A 28 -10.85 -2.29 10.54
C VAL A 28 -10.26 -1.11 9.76
N PRO A 29 -10.67 -0.91 8.49
CA PRO A 29 -10.19 0.23 7.72
C PRO A 29 -10.62 1.55 8.35
N VAL A 30 -9.69 2.49 8.46
CA VAL A 30 -10.00 3.87 8.83
C VAL A 30 -10.34 4.62 7.56
N MET A 31 -11.56 5.11 7.46
CA MET A 31 -12.06 5.78 6.27
C MET A 31 -11.54 7.22 6.18
N LEU A 32 -11.48 7.75 4.96
CA LEU A 32 -10.99 9.11 4.69
C LEU A 32 -11.70 10.16 5.55
N ARG A 33 -13.00 10.04 5.74
CA ARG A 33 -13.79 10.95 6.60
C ARG A 33 -13.25 11.04 8.02
N THR A 34 -12.85 9.92 8.59
CA THR A 34 -12.25 9.87 9.94
C THR A 34 -10.88 10.56 9.95
N ILE A 35 -10.09 10.35 8.91
CA ILE A 35 -8.77 10.99 8.75
C ILE A 35 -8.93 12.51 8.62
N VAL A 36 -9.89 12.97 7.83
CA VAL A 36 -10.21 14.40 7.69
C VAL A 36 -10.55 15.03 9.04
N GLY A 37 -11.39 14.36 9.84
CA GLY A 37 -11.74 14.84 11.18
C GLY A 37 -10.53 14.92 12.13
N ARG A 38 -9.61 13.96 12.04
CA ARG A 38 -8.36 13.99 12.83
C ARG A 38 -7.43 15.14 12.41
N ILE A 39 -7.34 15.40 11.11
CA ILE A 39 -6.55 16.52 10.57
C ILE A 39 -7.15 17.85 11.04
N GLU A 40 -8.46 18.01 11.00
CA GLU A 40 -9.15 19.20 11.51
C GLU A 40 -8.79 19.49 12.97
N LYS A 41 -8.87 18.47 13.82
CA LYS A 41 -8.53 18.59 15.24
C LYS A 41 -7.07 18.95 15.47
N ARG A 42 -6.16 18.42 14.65
CA ARG A 42 -4.72 18.66 14.79
C ARG A 42 -4.28 20.01 14.25
N SER A 43 -4.82 20.43 13.12
CA SER A 43 -4.35 21.60 12.37
C SER A 43 -5.21 22.85 12.59
N GLY A 44 -6.43 22.71 13.09
CA GLY A 44 -7.41 23.81 13.15
C GLY A 44 -7.99 24.20 11.79
N VAL A 45 -7.64 23.50 10.72
CA VAL A 45 -8.21 23.72 9.39
C VAL A 45 -9.57 23.02 9.31
N SER A 46 -10.59 23.69 8.75
CA SER A 46 -11.92 23.12 8.66
C SER A 46 -11.95 21.83 7.84
N SER A 47 -12.84 20.90 8.20
CA SER A 47 -12.99 19.64 7.47
C SER A 47 -13.33 19.84 5.99
N ALA A 48 -14.11 20.87 5.67
CA ALA A 48 -14.41 21.22 4.28
C ALA A 48 -13.17 21.62 3.49
N SER A 49 -12.27 22.45 4.08
CA SER A 49 -11.02 22.83 3.44
C SER A 49 -10.06 21.65 3.30
N VAL A 50 -9.94 20.81 4.33
CA VAL A 50 -9.12 19.58 4.29
C VAL A 50 -9.60 18.67 3.17
N LYS A 51 -10.89 18.43 3.08
CA LYS A 51 -11.47 17.58 2.02
C LYS A 51 -11.20 18.15 0.63
N ALA A 52 -11.36 19.47 0.44
CA ALA A 52 -11.08 20.12 -0.84
C ALA A 52 -9.61 19.91 -1.27
N VAL A 53 -8.66 20.05 -0.36
CA VAL A 53 -7.23 19.82 -0.63
C VAL A 53 -6.96 18.36 -0.96
N LEU A 54 -7.55 17.41 -0.23
CA LEU A 54 -7.37 16.00 -0.49
C LEU A 54 -7.97 15.56 -1.83
N ASP A 55 -9.15 16.08 -2.19
CA ASP A 55 -9.75 15.82 -3.49
C ASP A 55 -8.87 16.35 -4.64
N ALA A 56 -8.31 17.55 -4.47
CA ALA A 56 -7.38 18.11 -5.43
C ALA A 56 -6.07 17.30 -5.53
N LEU A 57 -5.55 16.83 -4.41
CA LEU A 57 -4.35 15.98 -4.38
C LEU A 57 -4.58 14.67 -5.13
N GLN A 58 -5.71 14.01 -4.90
CA GLN A 58 -6.07 12.77 -5.60
C GLN A 58 -6.13 13.00 -7.12
N TYR A 59 -6.77 14.09 -7.53
CA TYR A 59 -6.86 14.44 -8.95
C TYR A 59 -5.47 14.64 -9.56
N GLU A 60 -4.60 15.42 -8.91
CA GLU A 60 -3.25 15.70 -9.40
C GLU A 60 -2.39 14.44 -9.48
N ILE A 61 -2.50 13.53 -8.50
CA ILE A 61 -1.79 12.25 -8.54
C ILE A 61 -2.23 11.43 -9.75
N LEU A 62 -3.53 11.30 -9.97
CA LEU A 62 -4.06 10.50 -11.08
C LEU A 62 -3.67 11.09 -12.43
N GLN A 63 -3.74 12.41 -12.59
CA GLN A 63 -3.33 13.06 -13.84
C GLN A 63 -1.83 12.91 -14.12
N THR A 64 -1.00 13.09 -13.11
CA THR A 64 0.45 12.93 -13.24
C THR A 64 0.82 11.50 -13.64
N LEU A 65 0.19 10.51 -13.04
CA LEU A 65 0.38 9.11 -13.40
C LEU A 65 -0.12 8.79 -14.81
N ALA A 66 -1.26 9.37 -15.20
CA ALA A 66 -1.81 9.20 -16.55
C ALA A 66 -0.86 9.76 -17.63
N ASP A 67 -0.08 10.78 -17.31
CA ASP A 67 0.94 11.34 -18.18
C ASP A 67 2.25 10.53 -18.20
N GLY A 68 2.31 9.43 -17.46
CA GLY A 68 3.48 8.54 -17.41
C GLY A 68 4.57 8.98 -16.42
N ASN A 69 4.30 9.98 -15.60
CA ASN A 69 5.24 10.47 -14.61
C ASN A 69 5.01 9.84 -13.24
N SER A 70 6.07 9.69 -12.46
CA SER A 70 5.95 9.27 -11.07
C SER A 70 5.57 10.45 -10.18
N VAL A 71 4.92 10.16 -9.07
CA VAL A 71 4.56 11.14 -8.03
C VAL A 71 5.30 10.82 -6.76
N ARG A 72 6.03 11.78 -6.20
CA ARG A 72 6.68 11.67 -4.90
C ARG A 72 5.92 12.50 -3.88
N LEU A 73 5.49 11.85 -2.79
CA LEU A 73 4.72 12.47 -1.71
C LEU A 73 5.57 12.61 -0.44
N GLY A 74 6.75 13.21 -0.56
CA GLY A 74 7.61 13.49 0.58
C GLY A 74 7.92 12.24 1.41
N ASP A 75 7.63 12.31 2.70
CA ASP A 75 7.93 11.26 3.68
C ASP A 75 7.01 10.04 3.60
N LEU A 76 5.98 10.06 2.76
CA LEU A 76 5.13 8.89 2.55
C LEU A 76 5.79 7.90 1.60
N GLY A 77 6.10 8.33 0.42
CA GLY A 77 6.62 7.47 -0.62
C GLY A 77 6.27 7.97 -2.00
N SER A 78 6.32 7.10 -2.97
CA SER A 78 6.06 7.45 -4.37
C SER A 78 5.16 6.45 -5.07
N PHE A 79 4.39 6.98 -6.01
CA PHE A 79 3.56 6.20 -6.92
C PHE A 79 4.17 6.22 -8.31
N ARG A 80 4.08 5.11 -9.01
CA ARG A 80 4.45 4.99 -10.42
C ARG A 80 3.59 3.96 -11.11
N LEU A 81 3.49 4.09 -12.43
CA LEU A 81 2.88 3.06 -13.25
C LEU A 81 3.94 2.04 -13.70
N THR A 82 3.52 0.81 -13.83
CA THR A 82 4.24 -0.26 -14.50
C THR A 82 3.35 -0.87 -15.57
N MET A 83 3.95 -1.36 -16.63
CA MET A 83 3.18 -2.02 -17.68
C MET A 83 3.68 -3.45 -17.89
N HIS A 84 2.74 -4.31 -18.26
CA HIS A 84 3.00 -5.66 -18.70
C HIS A 84 2.47 -5.85 -20.10
N GLY A 85 3.26 -6.53 -20.92
CA GLY A 85 2.88 -6.79 -22.29
C GLY A 85 3.38 -8.14 -22.77
N GLU A 86 3.02 -8.47 -23.98
CA GLU A 86 3.53 -9.62 -24.72
C GLU A 86 4.82 -9.25 -25.42
N GLY A 87 5.74 -10.23 -25.53
CA GLY A 87 6.91 -10.09 -26.34
C GLY A 87 6.60 -10.29 -27.83
N ALA A 88 7.44 -9.71 -28.69
CA ALA A 88 7.45 -9.98 -30.11
C ALA A 88 8.77 -10.65 -30.49
N SER A 89 8.79 -11.36 -31.61
CA SER A 89 9.96 -12.12 -32.07
C SER A 89 11.14 -11.24 -32.46
N THR A 90 10.85 -10.02 -32.93
CA THR A 90 11.85 -9.03 -33.38
C THR A 90 11.52 -7.65 -32.85
N ALA A 91 12.54 -6.79 -32.73
CA ALA A 91 12.35 -5.39 -32.37
C ALA A 91 11.48 -4.62 -33.36
N LYS A 92 11.59 -4.95 -34.65
CA LYS A 92 10.79 -4.35 -35.72
C LYS A 92 9.31 -4.68 -35.52
N GLU A 93 8.97 -5.95 -35.32
CA GLU A 93 7.61 -6.41 -35.06
C GLU A 93 7.03 -5.74 -33.79
N ALA A 94 7.83 -5.64 -32.72
CA ALA A 94 7.42 -4.97 -31.50
C ALA A 94 7.07 -3.48 -31.71
N LYS A 95 7.86 -2.77 -32.52
CA LYS A 95 7.58 -1.37 -32.86
C LYS A 95 6.33 -1.23 -33.74
N GLU A 96 6.10 -2.16 -34.64
CA GLU A 96 4.91 -2.17 -35.52
C GLU A 96 3.62 -2.41 -34.71
N LYS A 97 3.64 -3.36 -33.77
CA LYS A 97 2.50 -3.64 -32.91
C LYS A 97 2.28 -2.55 -31.85
N GLY A 98 3.36 -1.92 -31.37
CA GLY A 98 3.33 -0.79 -30.44
C GLY A 98 2.47 -1.05 -29.21
N ALA A 99 1.54 -0.16 -28.93
CA ALA A 99 0.65 -0.23 -27.77
C ALA A 99 -0.23 -1.48 -27.73
N ASN A 100 -0.45 -2.16 -28.84
CA ASN A 100 -1.23 -3.40 -28.89
C ASN A 100 -0.55 -4.56 -28.11
N LEU A 101 0.75 -4.45 -27.85
CA LEU A 101 1.46 -5.40 -26.99
C LEU A 101 1.20 -5.21 -25.52
N ILE A 102 0.71 -4.04 -25.09
CA ILE A 102 0.43 -3.73 -23.70
C ILE A 102 -0.83 -4.48 -23.27
N LYS A 103 -0.70 -5.36 -22.26
CA LYS A 103 -1.82 -6.13 -21.74
C LYS A 103 -2.46 -5.50 -20.53
N ARG A 104 -1.66 -4.87 -19.66
CA ARG A 104 -2.15 -4.21 -18.46
C ARG A 104 -1.19 -3.14 -17.96
N VAL A 105 -1.75 -2.20 -17.24
CA VAL A 105 -1.00 -1.18 -16.51
C VAL A 105 -1.35 -1.33 -15.04
N SER A 106 -0.36 -1.26 -14.18
CA SER A 106 -0.54 -1.39 -12.73
C SER A 106 0.08 -0.20 -12.02
N VAL A 107 -0.46 0.13 -10.85
CA VAL A 107 0.10 1.17 -9.98
C VAL A 107 0.99 0.50 -8.93
N ARG A 108 2.20 1.02 -8.76
CA ARG A 108 3.13 0.61 -7.71
C ARG A 108 3.37 1.74 -6.74
N PHE A 109 3.29 1.40 -5.45
CA PHE A 109 3.68 2.29 -4.36
C PHE A 109 5.03 1.83 -3.79
N THR A 110 5.95 2.79 -3.60
CA THR A 110 7.23 2.55 -2.94
C THR A 110 7.31 3.44 -1.71
N LYS A 111 7.47 2.84 -0.54
CA LYS A 111 7.59 3.58 0.72
C LYS A 111 8.87 4.42 0.75
N SER A 112 8.81 5.58 1.41
CA SER A 112 9.98 6.41 1.67
C SER A 112 10.90 5.80 2.73
N SER A 113 12.11 6.35 2.86
CA SER A 113 13.03 5.98 3.95
C SER A 113 12.43 6.30 5.32
N THR A 114 11.76 7.43 5.46
CA THR A 114 11.07 7.82 6.69
C THR A 114 9.99 6.83 7.06
N MET A 115 9.14 6.46 6.11
CA MET A 115 8.11 5.44 6.34
C MET A 115 8.73 4.09 6.71
N HIS A 116 9.79 3.68 6.03
CA HIS A 116 10.49 2.44 6.33
C HIS A 116 11.01 2.41 7.77
N MET A 117 11.67 3.48 8.22
CA MET A 117 12.20 3.56 9.58
C MET A 117 11.11 3.65 10.64
N THR A 118 10.07 4.44 10.40
CA THR A 118 8.95 4.63 11.35
C THR A 118 8.18 3.33 11.57
N LEU A 119 8.00 2.54 10.52
CA LEU A 119 7.25 1.28 10.55
C LEU A 119 8.15 0.04 10.66
N ASP A 120 9.40 0.22 11.07
CA ASP A 120 10.27 -0.91 11.36
C ASP A 120 9.79 -1.65 12.62
N LYS A 121 9.98 -2.96 12.63
CA LYS A 121 9.52 -3.81 13.75
C LYS A 121 10.05 -3.37 15.12
N HIS A 122 11.22 -2.74 15.16
CA HIS A 122 11.82 -2.28 16.42
C HIS A 122 11.12 -1.03 16.98
N ASN A 123 10.39 -0.31 16.14
CA ASN A 123 9.62 0.89 16.53
C ASN A 123 8.14 0.60 16.75
N LEU A 124 7.71 -0.64 16.57
CA LEU A 124 6.31 -1.06 16.67
C LEU A 124 6.10 -1.95 17.90
N ILE A 125 4.91 -1.88 18.46
CA ILE A 125 4.49 -2.69 19.62
C ILE A 125 3.53 -3.76 19.11
N PHE A 126 3.81 -5.02 19.47
CA PHE A 126 3.03 -6.18 19.05
C PHE A 126 2.38 -6.86 20.26
N GLY A 127 1.20 -7.42 20.04
CA GLY A 127 0.51 -8.23 21.03
C GLY A 127 -0.34 -9.31 20.37
N THR A 128 -0.45 -10.47 21.01
CA THR A 128 -1.31 -11.54 20.53
C THR A 128 -2.77 -11.18 20.72
N GLN A 129 -3.63 -11.62 19.82
CA GLN A 129 -5.07 -11.37 19.96
C GLN A 129 -5.66 -12.05 21.21
N ASP A 130 -5.06 -13.16 21.64
CA ASP A 130 -5.49 -13.91 22.81
C ASP A 130 -5.18 -13.18 24.13
N ASP A 131 -4.06 -12.45 24.21
CA ASP A 131 -3.68 -11.66 25.37
C ASP A 131 -4.72 -10.59 25.72
N ILE A 132 -5.46 -10.12 24.72
CA ILE A 132 -6.47 -9.07 24.87
C ILE A 132 -7.79 -9.62 25.37
N ARG A 133 -8.12 -10.87 25.05
CA ARG A 133 -9.31 -11.56 25.57
C ARG A 133 -9.16 -11.89 27.05
N ASN A 134 -7.93 -12.16 27.49
CA ASN A 134 -7.62 -12.51 28.87
C ASN A 134 -7.39 -11.30 29.77
N ALA A 135 -7.29 -10.09 29.20
CA ALA A 135 -7.09 -8.84 29.93
C ALA A 135 -8.39 -8.14 30.36
N LYS A 136 -9.57 -8.80 30.19
CA LYS A 136 -10.88 -8.28 30.65
C LYS A 136 -11.24 -8.86 31.99
#